data_25a31b074c919c359c09e049280a47e8
#
_entry.id   25a31b074c919c359c09e049280a47e8
#
_cell.length_a   1.000
_cell.length_b   1.000
_cell.length_c   1.000
_cell.angle_alpha   90.00
_cell.angle_beta   90.00
_cell.angle_gamma   90.00
#
_symmetry.space_group_name_H-M   'P 1'
#
loop_
_entity.id
_entity.type
_entity.pdbx_description
1 polymer ?
#
loop_
_entity_poly.entity_id
_entity_poly.type
_entity_poly.pdbx_seq_one_letter_code
_entity_poly.pdbx_strand_id
1 'polypeptide(L)'
;MKRSVLFLLIFSLLSISFAQEIDEVETVEDVSSEVVASKGGYAEVPPAKRPKPIDQEKAAAAAEKDESPEDEENNRNTIRYGLPSEIGNLLDTLLKNDDPRFTEEIYDLFQVTKSPVIKEKVIKYFTKAEDPCLEDFAVDLLNDPYDENNSVVKATFQYVSAVKTKAAIPAVITLVESENENYFNDAISTLGDIGGPEEAMFMVEYLERDDLSDAQRQTLMRNCGKMHAVETWGKLVDILDNDDENTFVRMYAAESLGLMEVDKSVPVLVEHFNETDPNLRQYVIKGLSHFPDVVEAKATVIQGIRDEHWKVRQEAIRTVKQNETKDAVPYLIYRAKNDSEKLIKEESYASIAALNTDEGNDFLVAQLKEKKVADGTKKKIVEVLLKEDHAGEKDVIELAKSVAKDDKRKDLRYAIAKEMVKNYKSSYDEVAELYLQSKDSTTISLGLDMYKQKKSSSLEAYVNTIANEKKNSANKTRAQKLLGIEEKEENTDAK
;
A
#
# COMPACT_ATOMS: atom_id res chain seq x y z
N MET A 1 32.40 32.68 16.38
CA MET A 1 31.47 33.68 16.87
C MET A 1 31.56 34.99 16.07
N LYS A 2 31.18 35.05 14.80
CA LYS A 2 31.05 36.30 14.00
C LYS A 2 30.36 36.06 12.63
N ARG A 3 29.41 35.13 12.52
CA ARG A 3 28.62 34.93 11.30
C ARG A 3 27.09 34.92 11.49
N SER A 4 26.59 35.07 12.72
CA SER A 4 25.14 35.00 13.02
C SER A 4 24.39 36.34 12.99
N VAL A 5 25.00 37.44 12.55
CA VAL A 5 24.36 38.77 12.57
C VAL A 5 23.94 39.26 11.17
N LEU A 6 24.30 38.56 10.09
CA LEU A 6 24.02 39.05 8.72
C LEU A 6 22.68 38.53 8.13
N PHE A 7 22.06 37.51 8.74
CA PHE A 7 20.83 36.90 8.22
C PHE A 7 19.53 37.63 8.62
N LEU A 8 19.58 38.46 9.66
CA LEU A 8 18.39 39.20 10.16
C LEU A 8 18.12 40.52 9.44
N LEU A 9 18.99 40.96 8.53
CA LEU A 9 18.87 42.24 7.83
C LEU A 9 18.35 42.14 6.37
N ILE A 10 18.22 40.95 5.83
CA ILE A 10 17.70 40.77 4.44
C ILE A 10 16.18 40.62 4.42
N PHE A 11 15.55 40.17 5.51
CA PHE A 11 14.08 40.04 5.58
C PHE A 11 13.32 41.36 5.82
N SER A 12 14.00 42.45 6.18
CA SER A 12 13.36 43.75 6.42
C SER A 12 13.34 44.73 5.23
N LEU A 13 13.89 44.34 4.09
CA LEU A 13 14.00 45.23 2.90
C LEU A 13 13.11 44.84 1.71
N LEU A 14 12.37 43.75 1.78
CA LEU A 14 11.44 43.31 0.72
C LEU A 14 9.96 43.62 0.98
N SER A 15 9.63 44.30 2.09
CA SER A 15 8.23 44.65 2.44
C SER A 15 7.82 46.10 2.14
N ILE A 16 8.61 46.86 1.34
CA ILE A 16 8.33 48.31 1.07
C ILE A 16 8.21 48.63 -0.45
N SER A 17 7.88 47.75 -1.32
CA SER A 17 7.79 48.06 -2.76
C SER A 17 6.52 47.61 -3.48
N PHE A 18 5.40 47.39 -2.78
CA PHE A 18 4.10 47.19 -3.47
C PHE A 18 2.96 47.97 -2.79
N ALA A 19 3.07 49.28 -2.82
CA ALA A 19 1.96 50.15 -2.46
C ALA A 19 2.06 51.43 -3.31
N GLN A 20 1.74 51.35 -4.58
CA GLN A 20 1.29 52.48 -5.40
C GLN A 20 0.70 51.99 -6.72
N GLU A 21 -0.47 52.51 -7.00
CA GLU A 21 -1.31 52.43 -8.19
C GLU A 21 -2.44 51.38 -8.12
N ILE A 22 -3.59 51.86 -7.69
CA ILE A 22 -4.83 51.88 -8.49
C ILE A 22 -5.76 52.88 -7.82
N ASP A 23 -5.97 54.01 -8.53
CA ASP A 23 -7.04 54.98 -8.27
C ASP A 23 -8.26 54.65 -9.13
N GLU A 24 -9.45 55.11 -8.57
CA GLU A 24 -10.76 55.32 -9.22
C GLU A 24 -11.68 54.11 -9.40
N VAL A 25 -12.74 54.12 -8.72
CA VAL A 25 -14.08 54.71 -8.64
C VAL A 25 -15.16 53.62 -8.68
N GLU A 26 -15.98 53.49 -7.71
CA GLU A 26 -17.41 53.82 -7.73
C GLU A 26 -18.07 53.54 -6.39
N THR A 27 -18.82 54.51 -5.98
CA THR A 27 -19.68 54.63 -4.81
C THR A 27 -20.88 53.68 -4.85
N VAL A 28 -21.29 53.08 -3.72
CA VAL A 28 -22.72 52.98 -3.32
C VAL A 28 -22.86 52.66 -1.82
N GLU A 29 -23.53 53.60 -1.15
CA GLU A 29 -24.46 53.50 0.00
C GLU A 29 -24.11 52.82 1.34
N ASP A 30 -23.89 53.70 2.27
CA ASP A 30 -24.36 53.89 3.64
C ASP A 30 -25.34 52.87 4.23
N VAL A 31 -24.87 52.07 5.20
CA VAL A 31 -25.70 51.56 6.29
C VAL A 31 -24.93 51.73 7.58
N SER A 32 -25.36 52.73 8.35
CA SER A 32 -25.00 52.99 9.72
C SER A 32 -25.28 51.78 10.63
N SER A 33 -24.28 51.30 11.34
CA SER A 33 -24.52 50.56 12.58
C SER A 33 -23.53 50.98 13.65
N GLU A 34 -24.11 51.40 14.76
CA GLU A 34 -23.54 51.92 15.97
C GLU A 34 -22.37 51.08 16.52
N VAL A 35 -21.27 51.75 16.79
CA VAL A 35 -20.18 51.22 17.63
C VAL A 35 -20.64 51.19 19.07
N VAL A 36 -21.02 50.01 19.57
CA VAL A 36 -21.12 49.75 21.01
C VAL A 36 -19.78 49.18 21.46
N ALA A 37 -19.03 50.02 22.18
CA ALA A 37 -17.82 49.60 22.90
C ALA A 37 -18.20 48.60 24.00
N SER A 38 -17.89 47.32 23.81
CA SER A 38 -17.93 46.31 24.87
C SER A 38 -16.53 46.00 25.37
N LYS A 39 -16.37 46.11 26.69
CA LYS A 39 -15.19 45.79 27.44
C LYS A 39 -14.85 44.30 27.36
N GLY A 40 -13.56 44.00 27.09
CA GLY A 40 -12.95 42.71 27.47
C GLY A 40 -13.58 41.45 26.78
N GLY A 41 -13.51 41.37 25.46
CA GLY A 41 -13.83 40.12 24.75
C GLY A 41 -12.61 39.20 24.75
N TYR A 42 -12.77 38.04 25.33
CA TYR A 42 -11.96 36.87 24.95
C TYR A 42 -12.11 36.71 23.43
N ALA A 43 -11.01 36.54 22.71
CA ALA A 43 -11.08 36.16 21.32
C ALA A 43 -11.98 34.91 21.23
N GLU A 44 -13.03 34.98 20.43
CA GLU A 44 -13.87 33.81 20.18
C GLU A 44 -12.95 32.72 19.58
N VAL A 45 -12.74 31.64 20.32
CA VAL A 45 -12.09 30.44 19.82
C VAL A 45 -12.99 29.94 18.71
N PRO A 46 -12.48 29.77 17.48
CA PRO A 46 -13.30 29.20 16.39
C PRO A 46 -13.92 27.88 16.87
N PRO A 47 -15.18 27.58 16.53
CA PRO A 47 -15.77 26.31 16.90
C PRO A 47 -14.89 25.18 16.42
N ALA A 48 -14.51 24.26 17.32
CA ALA A 48 -13.70 23.09 16.99
C ALA A 48 -14.29 22.39 15.76
N LYS A 49 -13.44 22.05 14.79
CA LYS A 49 -13.88 21.30 13.60
C LYS A 49 -14.51 19.98 14.05
N ARG A 50 -15.71 19.69 13.58
CA ARG A 50 -16.38 18.41 13.85
C ARG A 50 -16.03 17.41 12.75
N PRO A 51 -16.13 16.10 13.01
CA PRO A 51 -15.97 15.07 12.01
C PRO A 51 -16.88 15.26 10.80
N LYS A 52 -16.44 14.73 9.64
CA LYS A 52 -17.27 14.68 8.43
C LYS A 52 -18.55 13.87 8.66
N PRO A 53 -19.65 14.16 7.93
CA PRO A 53 -20.82 13.31 7.95
C PRO A 53 -20.49 11.85 7.62
N ILE A 54 -21.13 10.92 8.33
CA ILE A 54 -20.91 9.48 8.18
C ILE A 54 -21.25 9.04 6.75
N ASP A 55 -20.36 8.29 6.13
CA ASP A 55 -20.58 7.60 4.87
C ASP A 55 -21.59 6.46 5.07
N GLN A 56 -22.80 6.63 4.51
CA GLN A 56 -23.91 5.71 4.71
C GLN A 56 -23.68 4.33 4.05
N GLU A 57 -22.94 4.25 2.94
CA GLU A 57 -22.62 2.99 2.27
C GLU A 57 -21.65 2.16 3.12
N LYS A 58 -20.61 2.81 3.64
CA LYS A 58 -19.67 2.18 4.56
C LYS A 58 -20.33 1.77 5.87
N ALA A 59 -21.20 2.61 6.41
CA ALA A 59 -21.95 2.31 7.63
C ALA A 59 -22.85 1.08 7.46
N ALA A 60 -23.57 0.98 6.33
CA ALA A 60 -24.41 -0.18 6.02
C ALA A 60 -23.56 -1.45 5.84
N ALA A 61 -22.44 -1.39 5.11
CA ALA A 61 -21.53 -2.51 4.91
C ALA A 61 -20.86 -2.98 6.23
N ALA A 62 -20.64 -2.06 7.17
CA ALA A 62 -20.14 -2.39 8.50
C ALA A 62 -21.20 -3.07 9.35
N ALA A 63 -22.46 -2.59 9.29
CA ALA A 63 -23.58 -3.17 10.01
C ALA A 63 -23.91 -4.62 9.58
N GLU A 64 -23.70 -4.97 8.31
CA GLU A 64 -23.83 -6.36 7.82
C GLU A 64 -22.86 -7.35 8.46
N LYS A 65 -21.80 -6.87 9.11
CA LYS A 65 -20.81 -7.69 9.79
C LYS A 65 -21.11 -7.91 11.27
N ASP A 66 -22.11 -7.22 11.81
CA ASP A 66 -22.55 -7.40 13.19
C ASP A 66 -23.14 -8.80 13.37
N GLU A 67 -22.82 -9.46 14.49
CA GLU A 67 -23.31 -10.81 14.82
C GLU A 67 -24.71 -10.74 15.46
N SER A 68 -25.04 -9.61 16.08
CA SER A 68 -26.32 -9.36 16.72
C SER A 68 -26.82 -7.91 16.55
N PRO A 69 -28.13 -7.66 16.65
CA PRO A 69 -28.70 -6.31 16.61
C PRO A 69 -28.25 -5.39 17.75
N GLU A 70 -27.68 -5.96 18.82
CA GLU A 70 -27.21 -5.23 20.00
C GLU A 70 -25.76 -4.78 19.87
N ASP A 71 -25.01 -5.24 18.86
CA ASP A 71 -23.58 -4.99 18.72
C ASP A 71 -23.25 -3.50 18.55
N GLU A 72 -24.08 -2.75 17.84
CA GLU A 72 -23.89 -1.30 17.69
C GLU A 72 -23.99 -0.58 19.02
N GLU A 73 -25.00 -0.89 19.85
CA GLU A 73 -25.16 -0.27 21.17
C GLU A 73 -24.05 -0.71 22.14
N ASN A 74 -23.63 -1.98 22.07
CA ASN A 74 -22.52 -2.50 22.85
C ASN A 74 -21.20 -1.78 22.48
N ASN A 75 -20.97 -1.51 21.21
CA ASN A 75 -19.80 -0.77 20.74
C ASN A 75 -19.85 0.69 21.24
N ARG A 76 -21.01 1.38 21.18
CA ARG A 76 -21.16 2.73 21.75
C ARG A 76 -20.89 2.75 23.25
N ASN A 77 -21.40 1.76 23.99
CA ASN A 77 -21.18 1.63 25.42
C ASN A 77 -19.71 1.33 25.73
N THR A 78 -19.03 0.54 24.94
CA THR A 78 -17.59 0.30 25.09
C THR A 78 -16.78 1.58 24.88
N ILE A 79 -17.08 2.39 23.87
CA ILE A 79 -16.41 3.67 23.66
C ILE A 79 -16.59 4.60 24.86
N ARG A 80 -17.80 4.65 25.44
CA ARG A 80 -18.16 5.56 26.51
C ARG A 80 -17.68 5.12 27.90
N TYR A 81 -17.71 3.81 28.18
CA TYR A 81 -17.59 3.26 29.54
C TYR A 81 -16.58 2.15 29.66
N GLY A 82 -16.01 1.65 28.58
CA GLY A 82 -15.08 0.53 28.58
C GLY A 82 -13.73 0.84 29.21
N LEU A 83 -13.01 -0.19 29.55
CA LEU A 83 -11.61 -0.09 29.96
C LEU A 83 -10.73 0.37 28.79
N PRO A 84 -9.59 1.03 29.02
CA PRO A 84 -8.69 1.46 27.94
C PRO A 84 -8.28 0.32 26.98
N SER A 85 -8.14 -0.91 27.48
CA SER A 85 -7.85 -2.09 26.65
C SER A 85 -9.03 -2.50 25.78
N GLU A 86 -10.25 -2.43 26.27
CA GLU A 86 -11.48 -2.76 25.54
C GLU A 86 -11.72 -1.73 24.43
N ILE A 87 -11.63 -0.44 24.78
CA ILE A 87 -11.73 0.67 23.82
C ILE A 87 -10.66 0.51 22.73
N GLY A 88 -9.41 0.21 23.12
CA GLY A 88 -8.31 0.04 22.18
C GLY A 88 -8.55 -1.12 21.19
N ASN A 89 -9.07 -2.25 21.66
CA ASN A 89 -9.40 -3.40 20.80
C ASN A 89 -10.57 -3.10 19.87
N LEU A 90 -11.57 -2.37 20.36
CA LEU A 90 -12.69 -1.93 19.54
C LEU A 90 -12.22 -0.97 18.43
N LEU A 91 -11.41 0.04 18.77
CA LEU A 91 -10.84 0.97 17.77
C LEU A 91 -10.05 0.24 16.67
N ASP A 92 -9.26 -0.79 17.02
CA ASP A 92 -8.56 -1.63 16.03
C ASP A 92 -9.54 -2.37 15.12
N THR A 93 -10.64 -2.85 15.67
CA THR A 93 -11.69 -3.55 14.92
C THR A 93 -12.42 -2.61 13.97
N LEU A 94 -12.82 -1.43 14.45
CA LEU A 94 -13.48 -0.40 13.64
C LEU A 94 -12.56 0.08 12.51
N LEU A 95 -11.29 0.34 12.84
CA LEU A 95 -10.27 0.72 11.86
C LEU A 95 -10.09 -0.37 10.78
N LYS A 96 -10.00 -1.66 11.18
CA LYS A 96 -9.86 -2.78 10.24
C LYS A 96 -11.07 -2.92 9.32
N ASN A 97 -12.26 -2.71 9.84
CA ASN A 97 -13.52 -2.88 9.10
C ASN A 97 -13.94 -1.64 8.31
N ASP A 98 -13.21 -0.52 8.43
CA ASP A 98 -13.56 0.78 7.85
C ASP A 98 -14.97 1.24 8.27
N ASP A 99 -15.27 1.10 9.58
CA ASP A 99 -16.58 1.36 10.16
C ASP A 99 -16.71 2.80 10.65
N PRO A 100 -17.51 3.67 9.99
CA PRO A 100 -17.65 5.07 10.34
C PRO A 100 -18.77 5.35 11.36
N ARG A 101 -19.54 4.36 11.81
CA ARG A 101 -20.78 4.55 12.61
C ARG A 101 -20.55 5.25 13.95
N PHE A 102 -19.33 5.23 14.47
CA PHE A 102 -18.97 5.74 15.80
C PHE A 102 -18.08 6.97 15.76
N THR A 103 -17.98 7.65 14.63
CA THR A 103 -17.05 8.76 14.39
C THR A 103 -17.21 9.89 15.39
N GLU A 104 -18.45 10.29 15.73
CA GLU A 104 -18.71 11.34 16.71
C GLU A 104 -18.31 10.92 18.12
N GLU A 105 -18.63 9.71 18.57
CA GLU A 105 -18.26 9.22 19.89
C GLU A 105 -16.74 9.05 20.02
N ILE A 106 -16.06 8.64 18.95
CA ILE A 106 -14.59 8.53 18.91
C ILE A 106 -13.94 9.93 19.00
N TYR A 107 -14.52 10.92 18.32
CA TYR A 107 -14.07 12.31 18.44
C TYR A 107 -14.26 12.85 19.86
N ASP A 108 -15.43 12.65 20.45
CA ASP A 108 -15.70 13.09 21.84
C ASP A 108 -14.77 12.38 22.85
N LEU A 109 -14.48 11.08 22.63
CA LEU A 109 -13.49 10.33 23.42
C LEU A 109 -12.10 10.99 23.32
N PHE A 110 -11.69 11.43 22.12
CA PHE A 110 -10.40 12.08 21.91
C PHE A 110 -10.24 13.35 22.72
N GLN A 111 -11.31 14.14 22.87
CA GLN A 111 -11.28 15.40 23.62
C GLN A 111 -11.04 15.22 25.11
N VAL A 112 -11.36 14.04 25.67
CA VAL A 112 -11.30 13.81 27.12
C VAL A 112 -10.22 12.81 27.54
N THR A 113 -9.73 11.99 26.60
CA THR A 113 -8.78 10.92 26.94
C THR A 113 -7.40 11.49 27.27
N LYS A 114 -6.77 10.92 28.33
CA LYS A 114 -5.36 11.16 28.68
C LYS A 114 -4.47 9.98 28.32
N SER A 115 -5.04 8.90 27.77
CA SER A 115 -4.29 7.70 27.41
C SER A 115 -3.57 7.88 26.07
N PRO A 116 -2.23 7.83 26.03
CA PRO A 116 -1.50 7.94 24.75
C PRO A 116 -1.89 6.84 23.77
N VAL A 117 -2.18 5.63 24.26
CA VAL A 117 -2.59 4.48 23.43
C VAL A 117 -3.93 4.74 22.74
N ILE A 118 -4.89 5.34 23.46
CA ILE A 118 -6.20 5.68 22.88
C ILE A 118 -6.05 6.86 21.93
N LYS A 119 -5.30 7.91 22.30
CA LYS A 119 -5.01 9.04 21.39
C LYS A 119 -4.44 8.56 20.06
N GLU A 120 -3.39 7.72 20.10
CA GLU A 120 -2.75 7.15 18.91
C GLU A 120 -3.76 6.41 18.01
N LYS A 121 -4.60 5.55 18.60
CA LYS A 121 -5.60 4.78 17.85
C LYS A 121 -6.69 5.65 17.24
N VAL A 122 -7.14 6.66 17.95
CA VAL A 122 -8.11 7.64 17.44
C VAL A 122 -7.51 8.44 16.29
N ILE A 123 -6.27 8.92 16.42
CA ILE A 123 -5.57 9.62 15.33
C ILE A 123 -5.50 8.70 14.10
N LYS A 124 -5.10 7.43 14.26
CA LYS A 124 -5.07 6.45 13.15
C LYS A 124 -6.45 6.21 12.51
N TYR A 125 -7.51 6.22 13.31
CA TYR A 125 -8.87 6.11 12.81
C TYR A 125 -9.22 7.28 11.88
N PHE A 126 -8.99 8.52 12.33
CA PHE A 126 -9.23 9.71 11.51
C PHE A 126 -8.25 9.86 10.35
N THR A 127 -7.02 9.35 10.48
CA THR A 127 -6.05 9.26 9.38
C THR A 127 -6.61 8.42 8.23
N LYS A 128 -7.13 7.23 8.54
CA LYS A 128 -7.72 6.33 7.53
C LYS A 128 -8.99 6.91 6.90
N ALA A 129 -9.78 7.64 7.68
CA ALA A 129 -10.97 8.34 7.20
C ALA A 129 -10.64 9.61 6.39
N GLU A 130 -9.37 10.06 6.39
CA GLU A 130 -8.92 11.34 5.83
C GLU A 130 -9.79 12.51 6.34
N ASP A 131 -10.16 12.47 7.63
CA ASP A 131 -11.05 13.44 8.25
C ASP A 131 -10.24 14.57 8.91
N PRO A 132 -10.47 15.86 8.55
CA PRO A 132 -9.69 16.99 9.06
C PRO A 132 -10.06 17.44 10.47
N CYS A 133 -10.92 16.73 11.19
CA CYS A 133 -11.41 17.16 12.51
C CYS A 133 -10.33 17.33 13.59
N LEU A 134 -9.15 16.71 13.42
CA LEU A 134 -8.03 16.82 14.36
C LEU A 134 -6.92 17.75 13.86
N GLU A 135 -7.11 18.56 12.80
CA GLU A 135 -6.06 19.42 12.24
C GLU A 135 -5.51 20.41 13.25
N ASP A 136 -6.37 21.08 14.01
CA ASP A 136 -5.95 22.08 15.00
C ASP A 136 -5.08 21.42 16.09
N PHE A 137 -5.52 20.27 16.61
CA PHE A 137 -4.72 19.48 17.55
C PHE A 137 -3.37 19.07 16.94
N ALA A 138 -3.37 18.65 15.67
CA ALA A 138 -2.15 18.18 15.00
C ALA A 138 -1.13 19.31 14.83
N VAL A 139 -1.58 20.51 14.44
CA VAL A 139 -0.73 21.69 14.33
C VAL A 139 -0.18 22.10 15.71
N ASP A 140 -1.03 22.15 16.73
CA ASP A 140 -0.62 22.51 18.09
C ASP A 140 0.42 21.52 18.64
N LEU A 141 0.20 20.21 18.44
CA LEU A 141 1.14 19.20 18.90
C LEU A 141 2.49 19.28 18.17
N LEU A 142 2.50 19.48 16.86
CA LEU A 142 3.75 19.55 16.10
C LEU A 142 4.54 20.84 16.38
N ASN A 143 3.93 21.90 16.89
CA ASN A 143 4.65 23.09 17.35
C ASN A 143 5.47 22.81 18.62
N ASP A 144 5.03 21.91 19.50
CA ASP A 144 5.78 21.50 20.70
C ASP A 144 5.49 20.02 21.05
N PRO A 145 6.17 19.07 20.39
CA PRO A 145 5.89 17.64 20.56
C PRO A 145 6.63 16.98 21.73
N TYR A 146 7.47 17.72 22.45
CA TYR A 146 8.48 17.13 23.34
C TYR A 146 7.91 16.52 24.63
N ASP A 147 6.75 16.99 25.07
CA ASP A 147 6.07 16.50 26.28
C ASP A 147 5.03 15.39 25.98
N GLU A 148 4.77 15.06 24.71
CA GLU A 148 3.80 14.01 24.33
C GLU A 148 4.51 12.67 24.02
N ASN A 149 3.76 11.60 24.06
CA ASN A 149 4.28 10.26 23.75
C ASN A 149 4.68 10.16 22.28
N ASN A 150 5.88 9.60 22.00
CA ASN A 150 6.41 9.46 20.64
C ASN A 150 5.48 8.75 19.67
N SER A 151 4.66 7.80 20.14
CA SER A 151 3.72 7.10 19.25
C SER A 151 2.57 8.00 18.81
N VAL A 152 2.13 8.91 19.67
CA VAL A 152 1.12 9.93 19.36
C VAL A 152 1.69 10.94 18.37
N VAL A 153 2.91 11.42 18.59
CA VAL A 153 3.59 12.35 17.67
C VAL A 153 3.75 11.73 16.28
N LYS A 154 4.21 10.49 16.19
CA LYS A 154 4.34 9.78 14.90
C LYS A 154 3.01 9.57 14.20
N ALA A 155 1.95 9.23 14.96
CA ALA A 155 0.61 9.12 14.38
C ALA A 155 0.11 10.48 13.88
N THR A 156 0.49 11.57 14.52
CA THR A 156 0.14 12.95 14.13
C THR A 156 0.84 13.34 12.82
N PHE A 157 2.12 13.02 12.63
CA PHE A 157 2.78 13.20 11.32
C PHE A 157 2.06 12.45 10.20
N GLN A 158 1.68 11.18 10.44
CA GLN A 158 0.92 10.39 9.48
C GLN A 158 -0.45 10.99 9.17
N TYR A 159 -1.12 11.53 10.19
CA TYR A 159 -2.41 12.21 10.04
C TYR A 159 -2.27 13.47 9.17
N VAL A 160 -1.31 14.34 9.49
CA VAL A 160 -1.02 15.57 8.72
C VAL A 160 -0.71 15.24 7.26
N SER A 161 0.07 14.19 6.99
CA SER A 161 0.36 13.70 5.64
C SER A 161 -0.89 13.23 4.89
N ALA A 162 -1.77 12.46 5.54
CA ALA A 162 -2.97 11.89 4.93
C ALA A 162 -4.03 12.96 4.64
N VAL A 163 -4.27 13.84 5.60
CA VAL A 163 -5.29 14.91 5.50
C VAL A 163 -4.79 16.11 4.66
N LYS A 164 -3.48 16.18 4.41
CA LYS A 164 -2.83 17.29 3.68
C LYS A 164 -2.94 18.64 4.41
N THR A 165 -2.69 18.64 5.71
CA THR A 165 -2.80 19.82 6.58
C THR A 165 -1.66 20.81 6.33
N LYS A 166 -1.81 21.70 5.37
CA LYS A 166 -0.79 22.72 5.02
C LYS A 166 -0.46 23.68 6.16
N ALA A 167 -1.38 23.91 7.07
CA ALA A 167 -1.16 24.74 8.26
C ALA A 167 -0.04 24.23 9.17
N ALA A 168 0.32 22.94 9.06
CA ALA A 168 1.42 22.34 9.82
C ALA A 168 2.81 22.64 9.25
N ILE A 169 2.94 23.17 8.01
CA ILE A 169 4.23 23.38 7.35
C ILE A 169 5.25 24.13 8.22
N PRO A 170 4.91 25.28 8.87
CA PRO A 170 5.89 26.00 9.70
C PRO A 170 6.40 25.16 10.88
N ALA A 171 5.50 24.43 11.56
CA ALA A 171 5.87 23.54 12.66
C ALA A 171 6.78 22.40 12.18
N VAL A 172 6.46 21.80 11.03
CA VAL A 172 7.25 20.71 10.44
C VAL A 172 8.65 21.19 10.03
N ILE A 173 8.78 22.39 9.42
CA ILE A 173 10.07 22.99 9.10
C ILE A 173 10.90 23.20 10.37
N THR A 174 10.31 23.74 11.42
CA THR A 174 10.99 23.93 12.72
C THR A 174 11.51 22.60 13.28
N LEU A 175 10.75 21.51 13.12
CA LEU A 175 11.18 20.18 13.57
C LEU A 175 12.32 19.61 12.72
N VAL A 176 12.37 19.89 11.41
CA VAL A 176 13.53 19.58 10.57
C VAL A 176 14.76 20.35 11.06
N GLU A 177 14.64 21.66 11.28
CA GLU A 177 15.73 22.53 11.72
C GLU A 177 16.22 22.20 13.14
N SER A 178 15.38 21.63 13.98
CA SER A 178 15.75 21.17 15.33
C SER A 178 16.70 19.98 15.32
N GLU A 179 16.83 19.28 14.20
CA GLU A 179 17.68 18.08 14.01
C GLU A 179 17.44 16.96 15.02
N ASN A 180 16.28 16.97 15.65
CA ASN A 180 15.92 15.91 16.59
C ASN A 180 15.76 14.58 15.87
N GLU A 181 16.65 13.62 16.17
CA GLU A 181 16.69 12.29 15.51
C GLU A 181 15.35 11.54 15.58
N ASN A 182 14.52 11.81 16.58
CA ASN A 182 13.20 11.16 16.71
C ASN A 182 12.17 11.68 15.70
N TYR A 183 12.32 12.91 15.22
CA TYR A 183 11.29 13.60 14.42
C TYR A 183 11.77 13.95 13.01
N PHE A 184 13.08 14.06 12.78
CA PHE A 184 13.65 14.54 11.52
C PHE A 184 13.09 13.80 10.29
N ASN A 185 13.13 12.46 10.29
CA ASN A 185 12.68 11.67 9.14
C ASN A 185 11.17 11.75 8.93
N ASP A 186 10.38 11.77 10.03
CA ASP A 186 8.94 11.92 9.95
C ASP A 186 8.57 13.33 9.47
N ALA A 187 9.28 14.37 9.94
CA ALA A 187 9.08 15.75 9.50
C ALA A 187 9.40 15.93 8.00
N ILE A 188 10.55 15.45 7.52
CA ILE A 188 10.90 15.50 6.09
C ILE A 188 9.88 14.74 5.23
N SER A 189 9.45 13.56 5.69
CA SER A 189 8.45 12.77 4.97
C SER A 189 7.11 13.52 4.87
N THR A 190 6.69 14.11 5.98
CA THR A 190 5.46 14.91 6.06
C THR A 190 5.57 16.17 5.19
N LEU A 191 6.71 16.86 5.22
CA LEU A 191 6.96 18.02 4.37
C LEU A 191 6.89 17.65 2.87
N GLY A 192 7.41 16.46 2.50
CA GLY A 192 7.27 15.90 1.15
C GLY A 192 5.83 15.59 0.74
N ASP A 193 4.94 15.35 1.71
CA ASP A 193 3.53 15.04 1.45
C ASP A 193 2.64 16.29 1.39
N ILE A 194 2.96 17.36 2.13
CA ILE A 194 2.11 18.58 2.28
C ILE A 194 2.71 19.84 1.69
N GLY A 195 4.03 19.88 1.45
CA GLY A 195 4.75 21.04 0.94
C GLY A 195 4.57 21.26 -0.55
N GLY A 196 5.17 22.35 -1.03
CA GLY A 196 5.20 22.76 -2.43
C GLY A 196 6.62 23.11 -2.88
N PRO A 197 6.76 23.92 -3.97
CA PRO A 197 8.07 24.29 -4.52
C PRO A 197 9.00 24.98 -3.52
N GLU A 198 8.46 25.79 -2.60
CA GLU A 198 9.25 26.51 -1.60
C GLU A 198 9.88 25.53 -0.60
N GLU A 199 9.11 24.54 -0.13
CA GLU A 199 9.57 23.51 0.78
C GLU A 199 10.53 22.52 0.10
N ALA A 200 10.34 22.26 -1.19
CA ALA A 200 11.27 21.46 -1.97
C ALA A 200 12.63 22.17 -2.12
N MET A 201 12.64 23.47 -2.38
CA MET A 201 13.88 24.27 -2.39
C MET A 201 14.56 24.28 -1.03
N PHE A 202 13.79 24.46 0.06
CA PHE A 202 14.30 24.33 1.41
C PHE A 202 15.02 22.98 1.63
N MET A 203 14.40 21.86 1.21
CA MET A 203 15.01 20.54 1.34
C MET A 203 16.30 20.38 0.54
N VAL A 204 16.36 20.96 -0.68
CA VAL A 204 17.56 20.91 -1.54
C VAL A 204 18.69 21.76 -0.94
N GLU A 205 18.38 22.96 -0.43
CA GLU A 205 19.37 23.78 0.27
C GLU A 205 19.86 23.09 1.54
N TYR A 206 18.98 22.35 2.24
CA TYR A 206 19.35 21.59 3.41
C TYR A 206 20.33 20.45 3.08
N LEU A 207 20.25 19.86 1.87
CA LEU A 207 21.18 18.83 1.38
C LEU A 207 22.63 19.33 1.23
N GLU A 208 22.86 20.65 1.07
CA GLU A 208 24.20 21.23 0.93
C GLU A 208 25.01 21.21 2.26
N ARG A 209 24.40 20.77 3.34
CA ARG A 209 25.06 20.69 4.65
C ARG A 209 26.00 19.49 4.73
N ASP A 210 27.23 19.73 5.24
CA ASP A 210 28.28 18.72 5.36
C ASP A 210 28.04 17.74 6.53
N ASP A 211 27.19 18.09 7.50
CA ASP A 211 26.96 17.32 8.74
C ASP A 211 25.82 16.32 8.66
N LEU A 212 25.14 16.22 7.50
CA LEU A 212 24.07 15.26 7.29
C LEU A 212 24.60 13.83 7.12
N SER A 213 23.93 12.87 7.80
CA SER A 213 24.13 11.46 7.54
C SER A 213 23.57 11.04 6.16
N ASP A 214 24.11 9.96 5.60
CA ASP A 214 23.62 9.40 4.35
C ASP A 214 22.11 9.10 4.39
N ALA A 215 21.60 8.62 5.52
CA ALA A 215 20.17 8.34 5.70
C ALA A 215 19.30 9.61 5.64
N GLN A 216 19.79 10.73 6.19
CA GLN A 216 19.10 12.02 6.12
C GLN A 216 19.10 12.56 4.68
N ARG A 217 20.27 12.49 3.99
CA ARG A 217 20.40 12.88 2.57
C ARG A 217 19.44 12.08 1.69
N GLN A 218 19.37 10.76 1.88
CA GLN A 218 18.43 9.88 1.14
C GLN A 218 16.97 10.27 1.36
N THR A 219 16.59 10.56 2.61
CA THR A 219 15.22 10.95 2.95
C THR A 219 14.84 12.27 2.30
N LEU A 220 15.72 13.27 2.36
CA LEU A 220 15.55 14.57 1.73
C LEU A 220 15.37 14.42 0.20
N MET A 221 16.31 13.71 -0.45
CA MET A 221 16.28 13.50 -1.90
C MET A 221 14.96 12.91 -2.38
N ARG A 222 14.52 11.82 -1.74
CA ARG A 222 13.28 11.14 -2.09
C ARG A 222 12.05 12.04 -1.99
N ASN A 223 12.02 12.89 -0.96
CA ASN A 223 10.88 13.76 -0.75
C ASN A 223 10.87 14.94 -1.73
N CYS A 224 12.03 15.46 -2.15
CA CYS A 224 12.10 16.45 -3.25
C CYS A 224 11.42 15.93 -4.52
N GLY A 225 11.67 14.65 -4.88
CA GLY A 225 11.03 14.04 -6.05
C GLY A 225 9.51 13.96 -5.92
N LYS A 226 9.01 13.54 -4.76
CA LYS A 226 7.55 13.41 -4.50
C LYS A 226 6.78 14.74 -4.60
N MET A 227 7.44 15.86 -4.37
CA MET A 227 6.82 17.18 -4.41
C MET A 227 6.62 17.70 -5.83
N HIS A 228 7.12 17.00 -6.84
CA HIS A 228 7.08 17.43 -8.26
C HIS A 228 7.60 18.86 -8.49
N ALA A 229 8.56 19.30 -7.66
CA ALA A 229 9.11 20.64 -7.70
C ALA A 229 10.17 20.77 -8.81
N VAL A 230 9.74 21.18 -10.00
CA VAL A 230 10.58 21.29 -11.20
C VAL A 230 11.78 22.24 -10.99
N GLU A 231 11.66 23.17 -10.07
CA GLU A 231 12.69 24.12 -9.66
C GLU A 231 13.94 23.43 -9.12
N THR A 232 13.77 22.28 -8.46
CA THR A 232 14.87 21.50 -7.87
C THR A 232 15.57 20.57 -8.88
N TRP A 233 15.03 20.43 -10.09
CA TRP A 233 15.49 19.48 -11.10
C TRP A 233 16.99 19.61 -11.40
N GLY A 234 17.50 20.84 -11.60
CA GLY A 234 18.91 21.07 -11.89
C GLY A 234 19.84 20.56 -10.80
N LYS A 235 19.49 20.81 -9.54
CA LYS A 235 20.26 20.32 -8.39
C LYS A 235 20.27 18.79 -8.29
N LEU A 236 19.13 18.14 -8.59
CA LEU A 236 19.05 16.68 -8.59
C LEU A 236 19.90 16.06 -9.71
N VAL A 237 19.97 16.73 -10.88
CA VAL A 237 20.89 16.31 -11.96
C VAL A 237 22.34 16.50 -11.54
N ASP A 238 22.72 17.66 -11.00
CA ASP A 238 24.07 17.91 -10.52
C ASP A 238 24.55 16.85 -9.49
N ILE A 239 23.65 16.40 -8.61
CA ILE A 239 23.93 15.33 -7.62
C ILE A 239 24.08 13.97 -8.32
N LEU A 240 23.23 13.67 -9.31
CA LEU A 240 23.31 12.40 -10.05
C LEU A 240 24.60 12.32 -10.89
N ASP A 241 25.01 13.43 -11.50
CA ASP A 241 26.21 13.55 -12.36
C ASP A 241 27.53 13.56 -11.54
N ASN A 242 27.45 13.83 -10.23
CA ASN A 242 28.64 13.92 -9.39
C ASN A 242 29.18 12.52 -9.00
N ASP A 243 30.24 12.09 -9.65
CA ASP A 243 30.89 10.79 -9.37
C ASP A 243 31.55 10.70 -7.98
N ASP A 244 31.84 11.84 -7.35
CA ASP A 244 32.41 11.90 -5.99
C ASP A 244 31.30 11.81 -4.91
N GLU A 245 30.04 11.92 -5.29
CA GLU A 245 28.91 11.82 -4.35
C GLU A 245 28.66 10.36 -3.94
N ASN A 246 28.12 10.17 -2.74
CA ASN A 246 27.76 8.86 -2.25
C ASN A 246 26.76 8.17 -3.19
N THR A 247 27.07 6.93 -3.61
CA THR A 247 26.23 6.16 -4.56
C THR A 247 24.77 6.08 -4.11
N PHE A 248 24.49 5.95 -2.79
CA PHE A 248 23.11 5.91 -2.32
C PHE A 248 22.38 7.24 -2.54
N VAL A 249 23.08 8.37 -2.40
CA VAL A 249 22.52 9.70 -2.66
C VAL A 249 22.22 9.82 -4.15
N ARG A 250 23.15 9.43 -5.03
CA ARG A 250 22.94 9.38 -6.49
C ARG A 250 21.77 8.49 -6.89
N MET A 251 21.62 7.32 -6.26
CA MET A 251 20.47 6.42 -6.48
C MET A 251 19.13 7.12 -6.21
N TYR A 252 19.02 7.83 -5.09
CA TYR A 252 17.79 8.54 -4.75
C TYR A 252 17.58 9.78 -5.61
N ALA A 253 18.65 10.42 -6.13
CA ALA A 253 18.54 11.46 -7.14
C ALA A 253 17.89 10.93 -8.43
N ALA A 254 18.33 9.75 -8.90
CA ALA A 254 17.72 9.10 -10.06
C ALA A 254 16.22 8.76 -9.83
N GLU A 255 15.87 8.20 -8.65
CA GLU A 255 14.48 7.96 -8.28
C GLU A 255 13.66 9.26 -8.27
N SER A 256 14.21 10.33 -7.69
CA SER A 256 13.53 11.62 -7.54
C SER A 256 13.30 12.31 -8.89
N LEU A 257 14.27 12.24 -9.81
CA LEU A 257 14.10 12.72 -11.19
C LEU A 257 12.97 12.00 -11.93
N GLY A 258 12.75 10.71 -11.61
CA GLY A 258 11.60 9.94 -12.10
C GLY A 258 10.29 10.40 -11.49
N LEU A 259 10.25 10.49 -10.16
CA LEU A 259 9.06 10.91 -9.39
C LEU A 259 8.55 12.30 -9.78
N MET A 260 9.43 13.18 -10.27
CA MET A 260 9.03 14.49 -10.77
C MET A 260 8.17 14.43 -12.03
N GLU A 261 8.20 13.34 -12.79
CA GLU A 261 7.45 13.14 -14.03
C GLU A 261 7.69 14.22 -15.08
N VAL A 262 8.92 14.73 -15.14
CA VAL A 262 9.33 15.76 -16.11
C VAL A 262 10.10 15.11 -17.25
N ASP A 263 9.60 15.19 -18.48
CA ASP A 263 10.17 14.50 -19.65
C ASP A 263 11.67 14.76 -19.86
N LYS A 264 12.17 15.97 -19.50
CA LYS A 264 13.60 16.29 -19.58
C LYS A 264 14.47 15.42 -18.67
N SER A 265 13.90 14.68 -17.70
CA SER A 265 14.63 13.71 -16.87
C SER A 265 14.97 12.44 -17.64
N VAL A 266 14.20 12.07 -18.68
CA VAL A 266 14.40 10.81 -19.41
C VAL A 266 15.79 10.69 -20.04
N PRO A 267 16.28 11.64 -20.85
CA PRO A 267 17.62 11.52 -21.43
C PRO A 267 18.73 11.44 -20.37
N VAL A 268 18.61 12.16 -19.26
CA VAL A 268 19.57 12.08 -18.14
C VAL A 268 19.57 10.67 -17.53
N LEU A 269 18.39 10.12 -17.20
CA LEU A 269 18.28 8.77 -16.65
C LEU A 269 18.78 7.70 -17.61
N VAL A 270 18.51 7.84 -18.91
CA VAL A 270 18.99 6.90 -19.96
C VAL A 270 20.51 6.90 -20.04
N GLU A 271 21.16 8.04 -19.94
CA GLU A 271 22.63 8.16 -19.91
C GLU A 271 23.20 7.37 -18.73
N HIS A 272 22.66 7.55 -17.53
CA HIS A 272 23.10 6.87 -16.31
C HIS A 272 22.72 5.38 -16.24
N PHE A 273 21.95 4.85 -17.18
CA PHE A 273 21.77 3.40 -17.28
C PHE A 273 23.07 2.66 -17.67
N ASN A 274 24.09 3.36 -18.16
CA ASN A 274 25.41 2.80 -18.49
C ASN A 274 26.41 2.81 -17.32
N GLU A 275 25.99 3.23 -16.12
CA GLU A 275 26.82 3.26 -14.92
C GLU A 275 27.33 1.86 -14.53
N THR A 276 28.50 1.82 -13.90
CA THR A 276 29.13 0.54 -13.49
C THR A 276 28.42 -0.08 -12.30
N ASP A 277 27.89 0.74 -11.35
CA ASP A 277 27.21 0.26 -10.16
C ASP A 277 25.79 -0.26 -10.50
N PRO A 278 25.52 -1.55 -10.27
CA PRO A 278 24.21 -2.11 -10.56
C PRO A 278 23.08 -1.58 -9.68
N ASN A 279 23.40 -1.06 -8.49
CA ASN A 279 22.37 -0.45 -7.65
C ASN A 279 21.93 0.90 -8.25
N LEU A 280 22.87 1.69 -8.78
CA LEU A 280 22.54 2.92 -9.48
C LEU A 280 21.70 2.62 -10.73
N ARG A 281 22.11 1.65 -11.58
CA ARG A 281 21.29 1.23 -12.73
C ARG A 281 19.89 0.75 -12.34
N GLN A 282 19.76 0.03 -11.22
CA GLN A 282 18.44 -0.36 -10.69
C GLN A 282 17.57 0.86 -10.40
N TYR A 283 18.11 1.88 -9.76
CA TYR A 283 17.36 3.10 -9.41
C TYR A 283 17.09 3.99 -10.64
N VAL A 284 17.96 3.96 -11.64
CA VAL A 284 17.68 4.55 -12.96
C VAL A 284 16.45 3.90 -13.59
N ILE A 285 16.36 2.57 -13.61
CA ILE A 285 15.15 1.85 -14.10
C ILE A 285 13.93 2.25 -13.27
N LYS A 286 14.08 2.38 -11.95
CA LYS A 286 13.01 2.83 -11.07
C LYS A 286 12.55 4.25 -11.41
N GLY A 287 13.47 5.17 -11.68
CA GLY A 287 13.16 6.52 -12.17
C GLY A 287 12.43 6.48 -13.53
N LEU A 288 12.94 5.68 -14.49
CA LEU A 288 12.30 5.52 -15.80
C LEU A 288 10.91 4.89 -15.75
N SER A 289 10.57 4.18 -14.66
CA SER A 289 9.24 3.58 -14.49
C SER A 289 8.09 4.60 -14.50
N HIS A 290 8.38 5.86 -14.20
CA HIS A 290 7.43 6.96 -14.19
C HIS A 290 7.12 7.54 -15.59
N PHE A 291 7.78 7.04 -16.64
CA PHE A 291 7.61 7.51 -18.03
C PHE A 291 7.12 6.37 -18.96
N PRO A 292 5.95 5.76 -18.69
CA PRO A 292 5.49 4.57 -19.42
C PRO A 292 5.23 4.85 -20.92
N ASP A 293 4.90 6.09 -21.28
CA ASP A 293 4.55 6.48 -22.64
C ASP A 293 5.74 7.03 -23.44
N VAL A 294 6.91 7.24 -22.79
CA VAL A 294 8.11 7.74 -23.45
C VAL A 294 8.89 6.60 -24.07
N VAL A 295 9.04 6.61 -25.39
CA VAL A 295 9.63 5.50 -26.18
C VAL A 295 11.04 5.14 -25.70
N GLU A 296 11.88 6.15 -25.41
CA GLU A 296 13.26 5.95 -24.97
C GLU A 296 13.33 5.35 -23.56
N ALA A 297 12.48 5.79 -22.65
CA ALA A 297 12.36 5.22 -21.30
C ALA A 297 11.93 3.74 -21.38
N LYS A 298 10.85 3.46 -22.15
CA LYS A 298 10.37 2.08 -22.37
C LYS A 298 11.47 1.17 -22.95
N ALA A 299 12.21 1.65 -23.94
CA ALA A 299 13.29 0.86 -24.57
C ALA A 299 14.40 0.55 -23.57
N THR A 300 14.79 1.51 -22.73
CA THR A 300 15.82 1.34 -21.70
C THR A 300 15.36 0.38 -20.60
N VAL A 301 14.11 0.48 -20.17
CA VAL A 301 13.53 -0.47 -19.21
C VAL A 301 13.53 -1.90 -19.77
N ILE A 302 13.14 -2.11 -21.05
CA ILE A 302 13.22 -3.41 -21.70
C ILE A 302 14.67 -3.92 -21.78
N GLN A 303 15.65 -3.03 -22.04
CA GLN A 303 17.06 -3.37 -22.02
C GLN A 303 17.47 -3.84 -20.61
N GLY A 304 16.97 -3.25 -19.54
CA GLY A 304 17.21 -3.65 -18.15
C GLY A 304 16.85 -5.11 -17.85
N ILE A 305 15.89 -5.72 -18.57
CA ILE A 305 15.59 -7.16 -18.47
C ILE A 305 16.79 -8.02 -18.87
N ARG A 306 17.74 -7.46 -19.61
CA ARG A 306 18.93 -8.15 -20.11
C ARG A 306 20.20 -7.80 -19.33
N ASP A 307 20.10 -6.98 -18.28
CA ASP A 307 21.25 -6.57 -17.47
C ASP A 307 21.98 -7.77 -16.86
N GLU A 308 23.29 -7.62 -16.67
CA GLU A 308 24.12 -8.66 -16.06
C GLU A 308 23.73 -8.91 -14.60
N HIS A 309 23.32 -7.85 -13.87
CA HIS A 309 23.00 -7.94 -12.47
C HIS A 309 21.51 -8.24 -12.23
N TRP A 310 21.23 -9.23 -11.41
CA TRP A 310 19.87 -9.71 -11.16
C TRP A 310 18.89 -8.66 -10.59
N LYS A 311 19.38 -7.71 -9.75
CA LYS A 311 18.54 -6.64 -9.18
C LYS A 311 18.01 -5.70 -10.26
N VAL A 312 18.83 -5.36 -11.26
CA VAL A 312 18.44 -4.50 -12.38
C VAL A 312 17.40 -5.24 -13.23
N ARG A 313 17.63 -6.54 -13.53
CA ARG A 313 16.65 -7.36 -14.23
C ARG A 313 15.31 -7.44 -13.47
N GLN A 314 15.36 -7.60 -12.15
CA GLN A 314 14.18 -7.65 -11.30
C GLN A 314 13.37 -6.36 -11.38
N GLU A 315 14.03 -5.22 -11.22
CA GLU A 315 13.38 -3.91 -11.29
C GLU A 315 12.75 -3.69 -12.68
N ALA A 316 13.47 -4.00 -13.74
CA ALA A 316 12.96 -3.90 -15.11
C ALA A 316 11.74 -4.80 -15.36
N ILE A 317 11.75 -6.03 -14.84
CA ILE A 317 10.62 -6.97 -14.94
C ILE A 317 9.39 -6.43 -14.16
N ARG A 318 9.60 -5.83 -13.00
CA ARG A 318 8.53 -5.20 -12.23
C ARG A 318 7.96 -3.98 -12.94
N THR A 319 8.84 -3.16 -13.48
CA THR A 319 8.46 -1.95 -14.22
C THR A 319 7.64 -2.30 -15.47
N VAL A 320 8.07 -3.26 -16.30
CA VAL A 320 7.30 -3.64 -17.50
C VAL A 320 5.95 -4.25 -17.16
N LYS A 321 5.83 -4.93 -16.01
CA LYS A 321 4.55 -5.41 -15.49
C LYS A 321 3.66 -4.27 -15.03
N GLN A 322 4.20 -3.34 -14.24
CA GLN A 322 3.47 -2.18 -13.72
C GLN A 322 2.96 -1.28 -14.84
N ASN A 323 3.80 -1.03 -15.83
CA ASN A 323 3.54 -0.16 -16.97
C ASN A 323 2.86 -0.89 -18.14
N GLU A 324 2.40 -2.12 -17.93
CA GLU A 324 1.71 -2.94 -18.93
C GLU A 324 2.44 -3.04 -20.28
N THR A 325 3.79 -3.08 -20.26
CA THR A 325 4.64 -3.03 -21.44
C THR A 325 4.64 -4.39 -22.18
N LYS A 326 3.67 -4.61 -23.06
CA LYS A 326 3.48 -5.87 -23.79
C LYS A 326 4.66 -6.26 -24.68
N ASP A 327 5.38 -5.28 -25.24
CA ASP A 327 6.58 -5.50 -26.07
C ASP A 327 7.72 -6.22 -25.32
N ALA A 328 7.66 -6.27 -23.97
CA ALA A 328 8.64 -6.97 -23.15
C ALA A 328 8.45 -8.50 -23.12
N VAL A 329 7.30 -9.03 -23.57
CA VAL A 329 6.94 -10.45 -23.44
C VAL A 329 8.01 -11.40 -24.00
N PRO A 330 8.60 -11.20 -25.19
CA PRO A 330 9.66 -12.09 -25.68
C PRO A 330 10.88 -12.16 -24.77
N TYR A 331 11.25 -11.04 -24.15
CA TYR A 331 12.38 -10.95 -23.19
C TYR A 331 12.05 -11.67 -21.88
N LEU A 332 10.82 -11.52 -21.39
CA LEU A 332 10.32 -12.22 -20.20
C LEU A 332 10.29 -13.74 -20.43
N ILE A 333 9.84 -14.20 -21.59
CA ILE A 333 9.85 -15.61 -21.96
C ILE A 333 11.28 -16.17 -21.95
N TYR A 334 12.25 -15.40 -22.45
CA TYR A 334 13.65 -15.81 -22.40
C TYR A 334 14.15 -15.93 -20.96
N ARG A 335 13.84 -14.95 -20.08
CA ARG A 335 14.24 -15.00 -18.66
C ARG A 335 13.55 -16.15 -17.92
N ALA A 336 12.28 -16.36 -18.11
CA ALA A 336 11.52 -17.46 -17.51
C ALA A 336 12.16 -18.83 -17.80
N LYS A 337 12.73 -19.01 -19.00
CA LYS A 337 13.41 -20.26 -19.40
C LYS A 337 14.84 -20.35 -18.89
N ASN A 338 15.61 -19.27 -19.01
CA ASN A 338 17.08 -19.36 -19.03
C ASN A 338 17.77 -18.59 -17.90
N ASP A 339 17.08 -17.77 -17.09
CA ASP A 339 17.76 -17.00 -16.06
C ASP A 339 18.44 -17.92 -15.02
N SER A 340 19.59 -17.51 -14.49
CA SER A 340 20.26 -18.23 -13.41
C SER A 340 19.50 -18.10 -12.08
N GLU A 341 18.85 -16.96 -11.88
CA GLU A 341 18.15 -16.65 -10.64
C GLU A 341 16.72 -17.17 -10.67
N LYS A 342 16.39 -18.02 -9.69
CA LYS A 342 15.02 -18.58 -9.56
C LYS A 342 13.97 -17.48 -9.38
N LEU A 343 14.30 -16.43 -8.62
CA LEU A 343 13.41 -15.29 -8.39
C LEU A 343 13.04 -14.60 -9.71
N ILE A 344 14.03 -14.38 -10.59
CA ILE A 344 13.81 -13.76 -11.90
C ILE A 344 12.91 -14.63 -12.79
N LYS A 345 13.11 -15.95 -12.77
CA LYS A 345 12.20 -16.87 -13.48
C LYS A 345 10.77 -16.75 -12.99
N GLU A 346 10.56 -16.77 -11.66
CA GLU A 346 9.24 -16.72 -11.06
C GLU A 346 8.54 -15.36 -11.31
N GLU A 347 9.26 -14.25 -11.21
CA GLU A 347 8.73 -12.93 -11.53
C GLU A 347 8.43 -12.77 -13.02
N SER A 348 9.23 -13.39 -13.90
CA SER A 348 8.96 -13.41 -15.34
C SER A 348 7.65 -14.15 -15.66
N TYR A 349 7.41 -15.33 -15.06
CA TYR A 349 6.12 -16.03 -15.23
C TYR A 349 4.95 -15.18 -14.76
N ALA A 350 5.09 -14.50 -13.61
CA ALA A 350 4.04 -13.62 -13.07
C ALA A 350 3.79 -12.41 -13.99
N SER A 351 4.85 -11.82 -14.55
CA SER A 351 4.73 -10.67 -15.45
C SER A 351 4.13 -11.06 -16.81
N ILE A 352 4.52 -12.21 -17.37
CA ILE A 352 3.92 -12.74 -18.60
C ILE A 352 2.40 -12.95 -18.43
N ALA A 353 1.98 -13.54 -17.30
CA ALA A 353 0.57 -13.72 -16.99
C ALA A 353 -0.16 -12.38 -16.86
N ALA A 354 0.39 -11.41 -16.11
CA ALA A 354 -0.21 -10.11 -15.92
C ALA A 354 -0.34 -9.30 -17.21
N LEU A 355 0.64 -9.40 -18.11
CA LEU A 355 0.60 -8.71 -19.41
C LEU A 355 -0.43 -9.31 -20.38
N ASN A 356 -0.85 -10.54 -20.17
CA ASN A 356 -1.96 -11.24 -20.82
C ASN A 356 -1.97 -11.10 -22.36
N THR A 357 -0.84 -11.37 -23.00
CA THR A 357 -0.72 -11.42 -24.48
C THR A 357 -0.92 -12.82 -25.01
N ASP A 358 -1.35 -12.97 -26.26
CA ASP A 358 -1.51 -14.28 -26.90
C ASP A 358 -0.21 -15.10 -26.86
N GLU A 359 0.94 -14.49 -27.22
CA GLU A 359 2.26 -15.10 -27.15
C GLU A 359 2.62 -15.56 -25.72
N GLY A 360 2.36 -14.72 -24.73
CA GLY A 360 2.61 -15.03 -23.33
C GLY A 360 1.74 -16.19 -22.83
N ASN A 361 0.46 -16.17 -23.14
CA ASN A 361 -0.50 -17.20 -22.78
C ASN A 361 -0.16 -18.55 -23.42
N ASP A 362 0.14 -18.56 -24.71
CA ASP A 362 0.58 -19.77 -25.44
C ASP A 362 1.85 -20.36 -24.83
N PHE A 363 2.80 -19.50 -24.44
CA PHE A 363 4.00 -19.95 -23.76
C PHE A 363 3.69 -20.59 -22.40
N LEU A 364 2.86 -19.96 -21.54
CA LEU A 364 2.51 -20.50 -20.23
C LEU A 364 1.79 -21.84 -20.34
N VAL A 365 0.83 -21.96 -21.26
CA VAL A 365 0.11 -23.21 -21.55
C VAL A 365 1.05 -24.29 -22.05
N ALA A 366 1.97 -23.96 -22.98
CA ALA A 366 2.97 -24.91 -23.47
C ALA A 366 3.86 -25.45 -22.33
N GLN A 367 4.25 -24.58 -21.35
CA GLN A 367 5.04 -25.02 -20.20
C GLN A 367 4.26 -25.98 -19.27
N LEU A 368 2.94 -25.81 -19.12
CA LEU A 368 2.12 -26.77 -18.36
C LEU A 368 2.11 -28.15 -18.99
N LYS A 369 2.03 -28.22 -20.34
CA LYS A 369 1.96 -29.46 -21.11
C LYS A 369 3.31 -30.18 -21.25
N GLU A 370 4.41 -29.41 -21.23
CA GLU A 370 5.75 -29.95 -21.41
C GLU A 370 6.17 -30.89 -20.27
N LYS A 371 6.50 -32.16 -20.57
CA LYS A 371 6.84 -33.17 -19.57
C LYS A 371 8.15 -32.90 -18.84
N LYS A 372 9.10 -32.18 -19.48
CA LYS A 372 10.42 -31.88 -18.92
C LYS A 372 10.39 -30.70 -17.95
N VAL A 373 9.32 -29.90 -17.93
CA VAL A 373 9.16 -28.80 -17.02
C VAL A 373 8.91 -29.34 -15.62
N ALA A 374 9.74 -28.88 -14.66
CA ALA A 374 9.66 -29.32 -13.27
C ALA A 374 8.32 -28.94 -12.63
N ASP A 375 7.84 -29.78 -11.73
CA ASP A 375 6.57 -29.55 -11.01
C ASP A 375 6.57 -28.24 -10.21
N GLY A 376 7.74 -27.80 -9.69
CA GLY A 376 7.87 -26.49 -9.04
C GLY A 376 7.54 -25.32 -9.96
N THR A 377 7.99 -25.37 -11.20
CA THR A 377 7.64 -24.37 -12.23
C THR A 377 6.15 -24.43 -12.57
N LYS A 378 5.60 -25.64 -12.75
CA LYS A 378 4.16 -25.82 -13.03
C LYS A 378 3.27 -25.28 -11.92
N LYS A 379 3.66 -25.47 -10.64
CA LYS A 379 2.97 -24.86 -9.49
C LYS A 379 2.89 -23.34 -9.63
N LYS A 380 4.02 -22.69 -9.99
CA LYS A 380 4.04 -21.23 -10.17
C LYS A 380 3.17 -20.76 -11.34
N ILE A 381 3.21 -21.49 -12.46
CA ILE A 381 2.36 -21.17 -13.62
C ILE A 381 0.87 -21.32 -13.27
N VAL A 382 0.49 -22.39 -12.54
CA VAL A 382 -0.89 -22.59 -12.06
C VAL A 382 -1.34 -21.43 -11.17
N GLU A 383 -0.48 -21.03 -10.21
CA GLU A 383 -0.76 -19.91 -9.32
C GLU A 383 -1.08 -18.64 -10.11
N VAL A 384 -0.23 -18.27 -11.07
CA VAL A 384 -0.41 -17.03 -11.85
C VAL A 384 -1.59 -17.09 -12.81
N LEU A 385 -1.85 -18.26 -13.44
CA LEU A 385 -2.98 -18.41 -14.36
C LEU A 385 -4.34 -18.41 -13.66
N LEU A 386 -4.44 -18.96 -12.45
CA LEU A 386 -5.70 -18.98 -11.72
C LEU A 386 -5.99 -17.68 -10.96
N LYS A 387 -4.96 -16.89 -10.66
CA LYS A 387 -5.10 -15.62 -9.97
C LYS A 387 -5.75 -14.54 -10.85
N GLU A 388 -5.44 -14.53 -12.15
CA GLU A 388 -5.76 -13.41 -13.04
C GLU A 388 -6.92 -13.74 -14.02
N ASP A 389 -7.67 -14.82 -13.83
CA ASP A 389 -8.80 -15.22 -14.71
C ASP A 389 -8.42 -15.43 -16.19
N HIS A 390 -7.32 -16.12 -16.43
CA HIS A 390 -6.71 -16.25 -17.76
C HIS A 390 -7.30 -17.35 -18.67
N ALA A 391 -7.03 -17.20 -19.97
CA ALA A 391 -7.35 -18.18 -21.03
C ALA A 391 -6.80 -19.60 -20.77
N GLY A 392 -5.76 -19.75 -19.94
CA GLY A 392 -5.14 -21.04 -19.59
C GLY A 392 -5.88 -21.87 -18.53
N GLU A 393 -7.03 -21.43 -18.03
CA GLU A 393 -7.81 -22.16 -17.01
C GLU A 393 -8.13 -23.59 -17.42
N LYS A 394 -8.53 -23.83 -18.68
CA LYS A 394 -8.83 -25.16 -19.19
C LYS A 394 -7.62 -26.09 -19.13
N ASP A 395 -6.44 -25.59 -19.41
CA ASP A 395 -5.19 -26.37 -19.39
C ASP A 395 -4.78 -26.69 -17.95
N VAL A 396 -5.07 -25.82 -16.99
CA VAL A 396 -4.89 -26.12 -15.57
C VAL A 396 -5.85 -27.21 -15.10
N ILE A 397 -7.12 -27.17 -15.52
CA ILE A 397 -8.10 -28.24 -15.26
C ILE A 397 -7.61 -29.59 -15.81
N GLU A 398 -7.13 -29.62 -17.04
CA GLU A 398 -6.58 -30.84 -17.66
C GLU A 398 -5.33 -31.35 -16.91
N LEU A 399 -4.44 -30.43 -16.49
CA LEU A 399 -3.30 -30.82 -15.64
C LEU A 399 -3.77 -31.40 -14.30
N ALA A 400 -4.75 -30.77 -13.64
CA ALA A 400 -5.33 -31.24 -12.37
C ALA A 400 -5.90 -32.65 -12.49
N LYS A 401 -6.68 -32.93 -13.56
CA LYS A 401 -7.21 -34.26 -13.88
C LYS A 401 -6.10 -35.28 -14.11
N SER A 402 -5.05 -34.87 -14.84
CA SER A 402 -3.93 -35.78 -15.17
C SER A 402 -3.15 -36.23 -13.94
N VAL A 403 -3.05 -35.39 -12.89
CA VAL A 403 -2.32 -35.69 -11.65
C VAL A 403 -3.23 -36.19 -10.53
N ALA A 404 -4.55 -36.24 -10.72
CA ALA A 404 -5.52 -36.59 -9.67
C ALA A 404 -5.24 -37.96 -9.01
N LYS A 405 -4.74 -38.91 -9.79
CA LYS A 405 -4.42 -40.29 -9.33
C LYS A 405 -2.92 -40.59 -9.31
N ASP A 406 -2.06 -39.61 -9.61
CA ASP A 406 -0.60 -39.80 -9.65
C ASP A 406 0.03 -39.52 -8.28
N ASP A 407 0.31 -40.60 -7.54
CA ASP A 407 0.90 -40.49 -6.21
C ASP A 407 2.35 -39.96 -6.20
N LYS A 408 3.05 -39.99 -7.33
CA LYS A 408 4.40 -39.42 -7.44
C LYS A 408 4.37 -37.90 -7.56
N ARG A 409 3.21 -37.33 -7.90
CA ARG A 409 3.02 -35.89 -8.09
C ARG A 409 2.01 -35.28 -7.08
N LYS A 410 1.92 -35.86 -5.89
CA LYS A 410 1.02 -35.39 -4.81
C LYS A 410 1.20 -33.89 -4.53
N ASP A 411 2.45 -33.44 -4.44
CA ASP A 411 2.75 -32.04 -4.12
C ASP A 411 2.24 -31.06 -5.19
N LEU A 412 2.27 -31.46 -6.46
CA LEU A 412 1.68 -30.66 -7.54
C LEU A 412 0.15 -30.68 -7.44
N ARG A 413 -0.45 -31.87 -7.24
CA ARG A 413 -1.89 -32.03 -7.05
C ARG A 413 -2.41 -31.14 -5.91
N TYR A 414 -1.74 -31.15 -4.74
CA TYR A 414 -2.13 -30.32 -3.61
C TYR A 414 -1.98 -28.82 -3.89
N ALA A 415 -0.93 -28.41 -4.59
CA ALA A 415 -0.74 -27.01 -4.98
C ALA A 415 -1.85 -26.54 -5.93
N ILE A 416 -2.16 -27.32 -6.97
CA ILE A 416 -3.26 -27.00 -7.90
C ILE A 416 -4.58 -26.89 -7.14
N ALA A 417 -4.89 -27.88 -6.29
CA ALA A 417 -6.12 -27.89 -5.50
C ALA A 417 -6.26 -26.65 -4.62
N LYS A 418 -5.19 -26.24 -3.92
CA LYS A 418 -5.19 -25.05 -3.07
C LYS A 418 -5.46 -23.77 -3.86
N GLU A 419 -4.88 -23.63 -5.04
CA GLU A 419 -5.14 -22.47 -5.90
C GLU A 419 -6.57 -22.50 -6.46
N MET A 420 -7.10 -23.67 -6.83
CA MET A 420 -8.49 -23.82 -7.25
C MET A 420 -9.48 -23.52 -6.11
N VAL A 421 -9.15 -23.85 -4.87
CA VAL A 421 -9.99 -23.47 -3.70
C VAL A 421 -10.03 -21.95 -3.50
N LYS A 422 -8.89 -21.25 -3.62
CA LYS A 422 -8.83 -19.81 -3.46
C LYS A 422 -9.66 -19.06 -4.53
N ASN A 423 -9.65 -19.59 -5.75
CA ASN A 423 -10.27 -18.96 -6.93
C ASN A 423 -11.39 -19.85 -7.48
N TYR A 424 -12.24 -20.42 -6.60
CA TYR A 424 -13.18 -21.46 -6.97
C TYR A 424 -14.22 -21.01 -8.00
N LYS A 425 -14.39 -21.83 -9.04
CA LYS A 425 -15.42 -21.71 -10.08
C LYS A 425 -16.11 -23.05 -10.30
N SER A 426 -17.35 -23.02 -10.80
CA SER A 426 -18.08 -24.27 -11.09
C SER A 426 -17.42 -25.13 -12.18
N SER A 427 -16.58 -24.54 -13.02
CA SER A 427 -15.73 -25.28 -13.98
C SER A 427 -14.76 -26.26 -13.33
N TYR A 428 -14.51 -26.14 -12.00
CA TYR A 428 -13.64 -27.04 -11.23
C TYR A 428 -14.37 -28.23 -10.62
N ASP A 429 -15.70 -28.32 -10.76
CA ASP A 429 -16.49 -29.39 -10.17
C ASP A 429 -16.00 -30.79 -10.58
N GLU A 430 -15.61 -30.98 -11.87
CA GLU A 430 -15.06 -32.26 -12.33
C GLU A 430 -13.74 -32.64 -11.63
N VAL A 431 -12.90 -31.67 -11.29
CA VAL A 431 -11.67 -31.90 -10.53
C VAL A 431 -12.00 -32.22 -9.08
N ALA A 432 -12.95 -31.46 -8.48
CA ALA A 432 -13.44 -31.70 -7.12
C ALA A 432 -14.03 -33.10 -6.97
N GLU A 433 -14.82 -33.56 -7.94
CA GLU A 433 -15.35 -34.92 -7.99
C GLU A 433 -14.22 -35.96 -7.91
N LEU A 434 -13.19 -35.83 -8.77
CA LEU A 434 -12.03 -36.75 -8.75
C LEU A 434 -11.30 -36.74 -7.41
N TYR A 435 -11.24 -35.58 -6.75
CA TYR A 435 -10.56 -35.43 -5.46
C TYR A 435 -11.38 -36.03 -4.31
N LEU A 436 -12.70 -35.88 -4.32
CA LEU A 436 -13.60 -36.51 -3.35
C LEU A 436 -13.58 -38.04 -3.43
N GLN A 437 -13.31 -38.61 -4.62
CA GLN A 437 -13.16 -40.03 -4.85
C GLN A 437 -11.75 -40.60 -4.61
N SER A 438 -10.81 -39.77 -4.15
CA SER A 438 -9.43 -40.16 -3.95
C SER A 438 -9.29 -41.14 -2.77
N LYS A 439 -8.17 -41.91 -2.80
CA LYS A 439 -7.75 -42.72 -1.63
C LYS A 439 -6.85 -41.91 -0.66
N ASP A 440 -6.34 -40.77 -1.09
CA ASP A 440 -5.47 -39.93 -0.32
C ASP A 440 -6.28 -38.93 0.52
N SER A 441 -6.15 -39.03 1.85
CA SER A 441 -6.92 -38.23 2.80
C SER A 441 -6.79 -36.73 2.60
N THR A 442 -5.58 -36.24 2.24
CA THR A 442 -5.34 -34.82 1.98
C THR A 442 -6.05 -34.37 0.71
N THR A 443 -6.06 -35.22 -0.35
CA THR A 443 -6.78 -34.92 -1.57
C THR A 443 -8.29 -34.85 -1.34
N ILE A 444 -8.85 -35.79 -0.54
CA ILE A 444 -10.26 -35.74 -0.14
C ILE A 444 -10.56 -34.44 0.61
N SER A 445 -9.71 -34.05 1.58
CA SER A 445 -9.88 -32.83 2.32
C SER A 445 -9.94 -31.60 1.41
N LEU A 446 -9.07 -31.52 0.39
CA LEU A 446 -9.07 -30.44 -0.59
C LEU A 446 -10.32 -30.46 -1.49
N GLY A 447 -10.83 -31.63 -1.83
CA GLY A 447 -12.14 -31.78 -2.51
C GLY A 447 -13.29 -31.26 -1.66
N LEU A 448 -13.27 -31.50 -0.34
CA LEU A 448 -14.23 -30.95 0.61
C LEU A 448 -14.07 -29.43 0.77
N ASP A 449 -12.84 -28.88 0.67
CA ASP A 449 -12.59 -27.43 0.62
C ASP A 449 -13.22 -26.80 -0.62
N MET A 450 -13.11 -27.45 -1.78
CA MET A 450 -13.74 -26.99 -3.00
C MET A 450 -15.27 -27.01 -2.88
N TYR A 451 -15.85 -28.11 -2.38
CA TYR A 451 -17.29 -28.20 -2.12
C TYR A 451 -17.80 -27.10 -1.18
N LYS A 452 -17.02 -26.77 -0.13
CA LYS A 452 -17.37 -25.73 0.85
C LYS A 452 -17.58 -24.36 0.19
N GLN A 453 -16.86 -24.02 -0.88
CA GLN A 453 -16.93 -22.71 -1.50
C GLN A 453 -18.32 -22.40 -2.10
N LYS A 454 -18.99 -23.40 -2.67
CA LYS A 454 -20.29 -23.15 -3.37
C LYS A 454 -21.38 -24.17 -3.02
N LYS A 455 -21.07 -25.28 -2.35
CA LYS A 455 -21.98 -26.41 -2.08
C LYS A 455 -22.72 -26.87 -3.34
N SER A 456 -21.95 -27.11 -4.44
CA SER A 456 -22.51 -27.51 -5.73
C SER A 456 -23.28 -28.82 -5.59
N SER A 457 -24.54 -28.86 -6.12
CA SER A 457 -25.40 -30.05 -6.09
C SER A 457 -24.80 -31.24 -6.84
N SER A 458 -23.95 -30.97 -7.86
CA SER A 458 -23.23 -32.03 -8.60
C SER A 458 -22.27 -32.81 -7.72
N LEU A 459 -21.74 -32.23 -6.64
CA LEU A 459 -20.76 -32.82 -5.74
C LEU A 459 -21.39 -33.44 -4.48
N GLU A 460 -22.65 -33.12 -4.17
CA GLU A 460 -23.31 -33.52 -2.93
C GLU A 460 -23.35 -35.05 -2.72
N ALA A 461 -23.57 -35.84 -3.78
CA ALA A 461 -23.58 -37.29 -3.72
C ALA A 461 -22.24 -37.88 -3.26
N TYR A 462 -21.12 -37.28 -3.68
CA TYR A 462 -19.77 -37.68 -3.28
C TYR A 462 -19.47 -37.30 -1.83
N VAL A 463 -19.89 -36.12 -1.40
CA VAL A 463 -19.77 -35.67 -0.01
C VAL A 463 -20.59 -36.53 0.91
N ASN A 464 -21.83 -36.92 0.52
CA ASN A 464 -22.67 -37.87 1.24
C ASN A 464 -22.00 -39.25 1.38
N THR A 465 -21.29 -39.72 0.35
CA THR A 465 -20.55 -40.98 0.40
C THR A 465 -19.48 -40.96 1.51
N ILE A 466 -18.72 -39.85 1.59
CA ILE A 466 -17.68 -39.64 2.62
C ILE A 466 -18.32 -39.54 4.02
N ALA A 467 -19.44 -38.81 4.16
CA ALA A 467 -20.16 -38.64 5.42
C ALA A 467 -20.68 -39.96 5.99
N ASN A 468 -20.98 -40.93 5.11
CA ASN A 468 -21.52 -42.26 5.50
C ASN A 468 -20.45 -43.39 5.56
N GLU A 469 -19.16 -43.06 5.44
CA GLU A 469 -18.09 -44.05 5.59
C GLU A 469 -18.17 -44.79 6.93
N LYS A 470 -17.90 -46.13 6.93
CA LYS A 470 -17.91 -46.93 8.14
C LYS A 470 -16.81 -46.54 9.12
N LYS A 471 -15.65 -46.12 8.60
CA LYS A 471 -14.48 -45.74 9.41
C LYS A 471 -14.58 -44.27 9.78
N ASN A 472 -14.43 -43.99 11.06
CA ASN A 472 -14.32 -42.60 11.52
C ASN A 472 -13.02 -41.97 11.02
N SER A 473 -13.15 -40.81 10.39
CA SER A 473 -12.03 -40.04 9.86
C SER A 473 -12.35 -38.52 9.96
N ALA A 474 -11.32 -37.69 10.00
CA ALA A 474 -11.49 -36.24 9.98
C ALA A 474 -12.31 -35.75 8.74
N ASN A 475 -12.14 -36.43 7.60
CA ASN A 475 -12.90 -36.12 6.40
C ASN A 475 -14.39 -36.46 6.54
N LYS A 476 -14.72 -37.58 7.21
CA LYS A 476 -16.10 -37.97 7.51
C LYS A 476 -16.80 -36.92 8.38
N THR A 477 -16.22 -36.58 9.52
CA THR A 477 -16.76 -35.54 10.43
C THR A 477 -16.95 -34.20 9.69
N ARG A 478 -15.96 -33.85 8.87
CA ARG A 478 -16.04 -32.64 8.09
C ARG A 478 -17.14 -32.68 7.02
N ALA A 479 -17.30 -33.79 6.32
CA ALA A 479 -18.38 -33.99 5.35
C ALA A 479 -19.76 -33.89 6.01
N GLN A 480 -19.95 -34.53 7.19
CA GLN A 480 -21.18 -34.44 7.98
C GLN A 480 -21.51 -32.99 8.35
N LYS A 481 -20.51 -32.22 8.84
CA LYS A 481 -20.70 -30.81 9.17
C LYS A 481 -21.08 -29.97 7.94
N LEU A 482 -20.49 -30.23 6.79
CA LEU A 482 -20.79 -29.49 5.55
C LEU A 482 -22.20 -29.75 5.03
N LEU A 483 -22.74 -30.96 5.29
CA LEU A 483 -24.11 -31.39 4.95
C LEU A 483 -25.14 -31.02 6.03
N GLY A 484 -24.71 -30.50 7.19
CA GLY A 484 -25.60 -30.20 8.31
C GLY A 484 -26.14 -31.45 9.02
N ILE A 485 -25.42 -32.60 8.95
CA ILE A 485 -25.77 -33.82 9.66
C ILE A 485 -25.20 -33.67 11.07
N GLU A 486 -26.08 -33.50 12.07
CA GLU A 486 -25.71 -33.48 13.47
C GLU A 486 -25.25 -34.89 13.90
N GLU A 487 -24.14 -34.99 14.63
CA GLU A 487 -23.74 -36.20 15.32
C GLU A 487 -24.86 -36.53 16.37
N LYS A 488 -25.57 -37.61 16.17
CA LYS A 488 -26.35 -38.19 17.27
C LYS A 488 -25.33 -38.62 18.34
N GLU A 489 -25.27 -37.89 19.45
CA GLU A 489 -24.61 -38.40 20.67
C GLU A 489 -25.15 -39.81 20.93
N GLU A 490 -24.37 -40.82 20.68
CA GLU A 490 -24.63 -42.16 21.24
C GLU A 490 -24.51 -42.02 22.76
N ASN A 491 -25.66 -41.89 23.40
CA ASN A 491 -25.82 -42.02 24.84
C ASN A 491 -25.32 -43.41 25.24
N THR A 492 -24.05 -43.52 25.60
CA THR A 492 -23.53 -44.68 26.34
C THR A 492 -23.88 -44.52 27.80
N ASP A 493 -25.17 -44.44 28.11
CA ASP A 493 -25.72 -44.80 29.39
C ASP A 493 -26.35 -46.19 29.27
N ALA A 494 -25.55 -47.23 29.50
CA ALA A 494 -26.05 -48.53 29.97
C ALA A 494 -24.91 -49.46 30.40
N LYS A 495 -24.67 -49.50 31.62
CA LYS A 495 -24.34 -50.56 32.58
C LYS A 495 -23.04 -50.43 33.34
#